data_b93af52375646197ce03c5cfa171856c
#
_entry.id   b93af52375646197ce03c5cfa171856c
#
_cell.length_a   1.000
_cell.length_b   1.000
_cell.length_c   1.000
_cell.angle_alpha   90.00
_cell.angle_beta   90.00
_cell.angle_gamma   90.00
#
_symmetry.space_group_name_H-M   'P 1'
#
loop_
_entity.id
_entity.type
_entity.pdbx_description
1 polymer ?
#
loop_
_entity_poly.entity_id
_entity_poly.type
_entity_poly.pdbx_seq_one_letter_code
_entity_poly.pdbx_strand_id
1 'polypeptide(L)'
;MFKKLAIAAALVATAGAASANNNFGILDNAATGDAYYDVRVVSSLGEGTVQIENFAGDVLGMASVNAGANTNVRVDFGADRVAAGDLVAKLIVNGEVVDQEDIDVLR
;
A
#
# COMPACT_ATOMS: atom_id res chain seq x y z
N MET A 1 12.14 8.49 -14.09
CA MET A 1 11.88 8.02 -13.87
C MET A 1 12.15 7.32 -13.93
N PHE A 2 12.34 7.26 -13.10
CA PHE A 2 12.28 6.71 -12.63
C PHE A 2 12.77 5.99 -12.75
N LYS A 3 13.07 6.14 -12.41
CA LYS A 3 13.22 5.68 -12.18
C LYS A 3 13.66 5.01 -12.10
N LYS A 4 13.91 5.01 -11.68
CA LYS A 4 14.09 4.39 -11.24
C LYS A 4 14.45 3.76 -10.92
N LEU A 5 14.74 3.85 -10.59
CA LEU A 5 14.91 3.13 -9.92
C LEU A 5 15.33 2.69 -9.55
N ALA A 6 15.61 2.86 -9.29
CA ALA A 6 15.73 2.29 -8.70
C ALA A 6 16.14 1.96 -8.17
N ILE A 7 16.35 2.23 -7.95
CA ILE A 7 16.50 1.77 -7.33
C ILE A 7 17.05 1.33 -7.15
N ALA A 8 17.27 1.40 -7.01
CA ALA A 8 17.39 0.80 -6.57
C ALA A 8 17.92 0.31 -6.41
N ALA A 9 18.22 0.36 -6.23
CA ALA A 9 18.38 -0.33 -5.85
C ALA A 9 19.00 -0.72 -5.57
N ALA A 10 19.31 -0.63 -5.37
CA ALA A 10 19.43 -1.15 -4.91
C ALA A 10 19.89 -1.33 -4.34
N LEU A 11 20.17 -1.20 -3.91
CA LEU A 11 20.16 -1.63 -3.25
C LEU A 11 20.32 -2.19 -2.73
N VAL A 12 20.53 -2.28 -2.39
CA VAL A 12 20.36 -3.02 -1.80
C VAL A 12 20.64 -3.52 -1.22
N ALA A 13 20.88 -3.71 -0.87
CA ALA A 13 20.87 -4.33 -0.40
C ALA A 13 21.22 -4.85 0.30
N THR A 14 21.32 -4.96 0.54
CA THR A 14 21.73 -5.56 1.11
C THR A 14 21.65 -6.30 2.07
N ALA A 15 22.16 -6.66 2.23
CA ALA A 15 22.52 -7.56 3.12
C ALA A 15 21.54 -7.95 4.08
N GLY A 16 21.64 -8.98 4.72
CA GLY A 16 20.71 -9.33 5.71
C GLY A 16 19.34 -8.82 5.41
N ALA A 17 19.28 -8.21 4.37
CA ALA A 17 18.05 -7.65 3.91
C ALA A 17 17.26 -8.67 3.12
N ALA A 18 17.46 -9.93 3.42
CA ALA A 18 16.80 -10.99 2.70
C ALA A 18 15.30 -10.79 2.61
N SER A 19 14.71 -10.22 3.65
CA SER A 19 13.27 -9.95 3.66
C SER A 19 12.94 -8.52 3.33
N ALA A 20 13.94 -7.68 3.08
CA ALA A 20 13.69 -6.27 2.81
C ALA A 20 13.28 -6.07 1.36
N ASN A 21 12.06 -5.68 1.16
CA ASN A 21 11.55 -5.30 -0.15
C ASN A 21 10.32 -4.44 0.05
N ASN A 22 9.86 -3.85 -1.04
CA ASN A 22 8.63 -3.08 -1.05
C ASN A 22 7.52 -4.02 -1.52
N ASN A 23 6.67 -4.42 -0.59
CA ASN A 23 5.71 -5.47 -0.92
C ASN A 23 4.54 -5.48 0.04
N PHE A 24 3.34 -5.51 -0.52
CA PHE A 24 2.16 -5.86 0.25
C PHE A 24 2.14 -7.37 0.45
N GLY A 25 1.77 -7.80 1.64
CA GLY A 25 1.45 -9.18 1.85
C GLY A 25 0.09 -9.51 1.25
N ILE A 26 -0.57 -10.53 1.78
CA ILE A 26 -1.90 -10.89 1.32
C ILE A 26 -2.86 -9.78 1.73
N LEU A 27 -3.63 -9.28 0.77
CA LEU A 27 -4.65 -8.27 1.02
C LEU A 27 -6.01 -8.95 1.09
N ASP A 28 -6.74 -8.68 2.16
CA ASP A 28 -8.09 -9.19 2.33
C ASP A 28 -9.05 -8.46 1.40
N ASN A 29 -10.20 -9.06 1.16
CA ASN A 29 -11.26 -8.40 0.41
C ASN A 29 -11.83 -7.26 1.25
N ALA A 30 -12.32 -6.23 0.56
CA ALA A 30 -13.08 -5.16 1.19
C ALA A 30 -14.56 -5.38 0.89
N ALA A 31 -15.42 -4.62 1.55
CA ALA A 31 -16.87 -4.69 1.31
C ALA A 31 -17.41 -3.30 1.03
N THR A 32 -18.43 -3.24 0.19
CA THR A 32 -19.12 -1.98 -0.09
C THR A 32 -19.63 -1.38 1.22
N GLY A 33 -19.36 -0.11 1.43
CA GLY A 33 -19.77 0.60 2.65
C GLY A 33 -18.72 0.63 3.74
N ASP A 34 -17.59 -0.07 3.56
CA ASP A 34 -16.52 -0.05 4.57
C ASP A 34 -15.98 1.37 4.74
N ALA A 35 -15.67 1.71 5.99
CA ALA A 35 -15.16 3.01 6.38
C ALA A 35 -13.64 3.03 6.53
N TYR A 36 -13.00 1.89 6.44
CA TYR A 36 -11.55 1.74 6.55
C TYR A 36 -11.13 0.42 5.95
N TYR A 37 -9.83 0.26 5.78
CA TYR A 37 -9.25 -0.99 5.31
C TYR A 37 -8.01 -1.30 6.14
N ASP A 38 -7.88 -2.53 6.62
CA ASP A 38 -6.71 -2.96 7.39
C ASP A 38 -5.77 -3.75 6.48
N VAL A 39 -4.55 -3.25 6.32
CA VAL A 39 -3.48 -3.96 5.63
C VAL A 39 -2.78 -4.82 6.67
N ARG A 40 -2.83 -6.14 6.50
CA ARG A 40 -2.26 -7.05 7.50
C ARG A 40 -0.76 -6.89 7.64
N VAL A 41 -0.06 -6.89 6.51
CA VAL A 41 1.40 -6.77 6.47
C VAL A 41 1.79 -5.99 5.22
N VAL A 42 2.67 -5.04 5.40
CA VAL A 42 3.32 -4.38 4.27
C VAL A 42 4.78 -4.15 4.65
N SER A 43 5.68 -4.56 3.78
CA SER A 43 7.12 -4.34 3.94
C SER A 43 7.53 -3.15 3.11
N SER A 44 8.33 -2.28 3.67
CA SER A 44 8.79 -1.07 3.00
C SER A 44 10.28 -0.89 3.22
N LEU A 45 10.99 -0.49 2.18
CA LEU A 45 12.43 -0.22 2.29
C LEU A 45 12.72 1.09 3.00
N GLY A 46 11.75 1.99 3.06
CA GLY A 46 11.89 3.27 3.74
C GLY A 46 10.57 3.74 4.30
N GLU A 47 10.60 4.87 4.98
CA GLU A 47 9.37 5.50 5.43
C GLU A 47 8.52 5.85 4.22
N GLY A 48 7.24 5.59 4.32
CA GLY A 48 6.35 5.81 3.19
C GLY A 48 4.91 5.90 3.58
N THR A 49 4.05 5.68 2.61
CA THR A 49 2.60 5.82 2.78
C THR A 49 1.90 4.69 2.02
N VAL A 50 0.90 4.11 2.66
CA VAL A 50 -0.06 3.24 1.98
C VAL A 50 -1.24 4.12 1.59
N GLN A 51 -1.60 4.10 0.32
CA GLN A 51 -2.70 4.89 -0.22
C GLN A 51 -3.72 3.95 -0.84
N ILE A 52 -4.98 4.13 -0.51
CA ILE A 52 -6.07 3.34 -1.07
C ILE A 52 -6.89 4.23 -1.97
N GLU A 53 -7.08 3.79 -3.22
CA GLU A 53 -7.88 4.50 -4.22
C GLU A 53 -9.05 3.62 -4.64
N ASN A 54 -10.14 4.25 -5.07
CA ASN A 54 -11.22 3.51 -5.71
C ASN A 54 -10.84 3.27 -7.18
N PHE A 55 -11.68 2.52 -7.90
CA PHE A 55 -11.37 2.18 -9.29
C PHE A 55 -11.41 3.39 -10.22
N ALA A 56 -12.01 4.49 -9.78
CA ALA A 56 -12.02 5.73 -10.55
C ALA A 56 -10.77 6.57 -10.32
N GLY A 57 -9.89 6.15 -9.38
CA GLY A 57 -8.65 6.86 -9.10
C GLY A 57 -8.76 7.87 -7.98
N ASP A 58 -9.90 7.96 -7.30
CA ASP A 58 -10.04 8.86 -6.16
C ASP A 58 -9.41 8.26 -4.92
N VAL A 59 -8.62 9.04 -4.20
CA VAL A 59 -7.97 8.60 -2.97
C VAL A 59 -9.00 8.56 -1.85
N LEU A 60 -9.17 7.39 -1.24
CA LEU A 60 -10.08 7.21 -0.13
C LEU A 60 -9.39 7.47 1.20
N GLY A 61 -8.11 7.13 1.31
CA GLY A 61 -7.37 7.37 2.54
C GLY A 61 -5.92 6.99 2.40
N MET A 62 -5.13 7.35 3.42
CA MET A 62 -3.69 7.09 3.46
C MET A 62 -3.28 6.78 4.89
N ALA A 63 -2.21 6.00 5.04
CA ALA A 63 -1.62 5.71 6.35
C ALA A 63 -0.11 5.65 6.22
N SER A 64 0.60 6.15 7.21
CA SER A 64 2.07 6.15 7.22
C SER A 64 2.60 4.76 7.58
N VAL A 65 3.73 4.40 6.98
CA VAL A 65 4.44 3.18 7.31
C VAL A 65 5.91 3.49 7.53
N ASN A 66 6.57 2.62 8.28
CA ASN A 66 7.99 2.75 8.58
C ASN A 66 8.79 1.77 7.72
N ALA A 67 10.09 1.98 7.67
CA ALA A 67 10.99 1.01 7.05
C ALA A 67 10.86 -0.32 7.78
N GLY A 68 10.84 -1.41 7.03
CA GLY A 68 10.69 -2.75 7.57
C GLY A 68 9.27 -3.26 7.42
N ALA A 69 8.92 -4.25 8.23
CA ALA A 69 7.59 -4.85 8.20
C ALA A 69 6.64 -4.04 9.08
N ASN A 70 5.49 -3.73 8.52
CA ASN A 70 4.42 -3.03 9.23
C ASN A 70 3.21 -3.95 9.27
N THR A 71 2.60 -4.09 10.45
CA THR A 71 1.43 -4.96 10.61
C THR A 71 0.23 -4.16 11.05
N ASN A 72 -0.93 -4.63 10.61
CA ASN A 72 -2.21 -4.04 11.03
C ASN A 72 -2.27 -2.54 10.74
N VAL A 73 -1.90 -2.18 9.51
CA VAL A 73 -1.92 -0.78 9.08
C VAL A 73 -3.34 -0.43 8.67
N ARG A 74 -3.99 0.43 9.44
CA ARG A 74 -5.36 0.83 9.15
C ARG A 74 -5.38 2.10 8.32
N VAL A 75 -6.07 2.04 7.20
CA VAL A 75 -6.30 3.20 6.34
C VAL A 75 -7.74 3.64 6.54
N ASP A 76 -7.93 4.77 7.20
CA ASP A 76 -9.27 5.33 7.42
C ASP A 76 -9.71 6.13 6.21
N PHE A 77 -10.97 5.96 5.84
CA PHE A 77 -11.52 6.65 4.67
C PHE A 77 -12.26 7.95 5.04
N GLY A 78 -12.27 8.30 6.32
CA GLY A 78 -12.95 9.51 6.75
C GLY A 78 -14.45 9.44 6.44
N ALA A 79 -14.93 10.43 5.70
CA ALA A 79 -16.33 10.47 5.29
C ALA A 79 -16.60 9.60 4.08
N ASP A 80 -15.55 9.18 3.37
CA ASP A 80 -15.71 8.35 2.18
C ASP A 80 -15.99 6.91 2.58
N ARG A 81 -16.63 6.21 1.68
CA ARG A 81 -16.97 4.80 1.88
C ARG A 81 -16.64 4.04 0.61
N VAL A 82 -16.39 2.76 0.77
CA VAL A 82 -16.13 1.89 -0.36
C VAL A 82 -17.39 1.77 -1.20
N ALA A 83 -17.28 2.11 -2.48
CA ALA A 83 -18.35 1.92 -3.45
C ALA A 83 -18.10 0.60 -4.18
N ALA A 84 -19.02 0.20 -5.04
CA ALA A 84 -18.84 -0.99 -5.86
C ALA A 84 -17.63 -0.78 -6.79
N GLY A 85 -16.88 -1.85 -7.03
CA GLY A 85 -15.68 -1.81 -7.86
C GLY A 85 -14.42 -1.99 -7.02
N ASP A 86 -13.41 -2.56 -7.63
CA ASP A 86 -12.18 -2.88 -6.90
C ASP A 86 -11.45 -1.63 -6.43
N LEU A 87 -10.73 -1.80 -5.33
CA LEU A 87 -9.83 -0.77 -4.83
C LEU A 87 -8.41 -1.05 -5.31
N VAL A 88 -7.56 -0.05 -5.21
CA VAL A 88 -6.15 -0.18 -5.52
C VAL A 88 -5.36 0.30 -4.31
N ALA A 89 -4.46 -0.56 -3.82
CA ALA A 89 -3.54 -0.21 -2.75
C ALA A 89 -2.21 0.14 -3.38
N LYS A 90 -1.65 1.28 -3.00
CA LYS A 90 -0.35 1.73 -3.47
C LYS A 90 0.56 1.96 -2.29
N LEU A 91 1.79 1.44 -2.38
CA LEU A 91 2.84 1.75 -1.43
C LEU A 91 3.72 2.81 -2.06
N ILE A 92 3.81 3.95 -1.41
CA ILE A 92 4.55 5.10 -1.92
C ILE A 92 5.72 5.37 -1.00
N VAL A 93 6.93 5.36 -1.54
CA VAL A 93 8.17 5.64 -0.82
C VAL A 93 8.93 6.70 -1.59
N ASN A 94 9.31 7.77 -0.91
CA ASN A 94 10.03 8.88 -1.55
C ASN A 94 9.28 9.45 -2.75
N GLY A 95 7.96 9.49 -2.67
CA GLY A 95 7.13 10.04 -3.73
C GLY A 95 6.89 9.11 -4.90
N GLU A 96 7.40 7.88 -4.85
CA GLU A 96 7.24 6.91 -5.94
C GLU A 96 6.36 5.75 -5.51
N VAL A 97 5.52 5.28 -6.42
CA VAL A 97 4.75 4.06 -6.19
C VAL A 97 5.69 2.88 -6.42
N VAL A 98 6.00 2.16 -5.34
CA VAL A 98 6.97 1.07 -5.36
C VAL A 98 6.31 -0.30 -5.34
N ASP A 99 5.03 -0.35 -5.02
CA ASP A 99 4.21 -1.56 -5.16
C ASP A 99 2.75 -1.16 -5.29
N GLN A 100 1.99 -1.96 -5.99
CA GLN A 100 0.58 -1.70 -6.26
C GLN A 100 -0.16 -3.02 -6.40
N GLU A 101 -1.29 -3.16 -5.70
CA GLU A 101 -2.09 -4.37 -5.70
C GLU A 101 -3.56 -4.01 -5.75
N ASP A 102 -4.35 -4.87 -6.37
CA ASP A 102 -5.81 -4.71 -6.39
C ASP A 102 -6.41 -5.33 -5.13
N ILE A 103 -7.47 -4.72 -4.65
CA ILE A 103 -8.26 -5.23 -3.53
C ILE A 103 -9.66 -5.51 -4.08
N ASP A 104 -10.09 -6.76 -4.02
CA ASP A 104 -11.43 -7.12 -4.47
C ASP A 104 -12.46 -6.58 -3.49
N VAL A 105 -13.55 -6.06 -4.03
CA VAL A 105 -14.65 -5.53 -3.23
C VAL A 105 -15.86 -6.43 -3.38
N LEU A 106 -16.32 -6.96 -2.25
CA LEU A 106 -17.50 -7.78 -2.18
C LEU A 106 -18.74 -6.91 -2.00
N ARG A 107 -19.83 -7.33 -2.58
CA ARG A 107 -21.08 -6.57 -2.51
C ARG A 107 -22.06 -7.18 -1.56
#